data_d1da2644cdaf00a23e0b1aed5089852e
#
_entry.id   d1da2644cdaf00a23e0b1aed5089852e
#
_cell.length_a   1.000
_cell.length_b   1.000
_cell.length_c   1.000
_cell.angle_alpha   90.00
_cell.angle_beta   90.00
_cell.angle_gamma   90.00
#
_symmetry.space_group_name_H-M   'P 1'
#
loop_
_entity.id
_entity.type
_entity.pdbx_description
1 polymer ?
#
loop_
_entity_poly.entity_id
_entity_poly.type
_entity_poly.pdbx_seq_one_letter_code
_entity_poly.pdbx_strand_id
1 'polypeptide(L)'
;MASSIEAIQKILQETVAPGISRLEIELAGVKADVRSLQSEIRRLDDKIDSVRSELKAEIHHLDDKLTTALEIRERLAALEAKVATH
;
A
#
# COMPACT_ATOMS: atom_id res chain seq x y z
N MET A 1 -6.35 -13.15 60.52
CA MET A 1 -6.45 -11.91 59.74
C MET A 1 -5.16 -11.55 59.04
N ALA A 2 -4.02 -11.59 59.70
CA ALA A 2 -2.73 -11.35 59.01
C ALA A 2 -2.45 -12.35 57.89
N SER A 3 -2.80 -13.59 58.05
CA SER A 3 -2.62 -14.64 57.04
C SER A 3 -3.47 -14.43 55.78
N SER A 4 -4.64 -13.80 55.89
CA SER A 4 -5.49 -13.47 54.73
C SER A 4 -4.89 -12.34 53.92
N ILE A 5 -4.33 -11.33 54.58
CA ILE A 5 -3.67 -10.20 53.92
C ILE A 5 -2.38 -10.67 53.22
N GLU A 6 -1.61 -11.53 53.90
CA GLU A 6 -0.40 -12.12 53.33
C GLU A 6 -0.72 -13.00 52.12
N ALA A 7 -1.80 -13.78 52.16
CA ALA A 7 -2.24 -14.60 51.05
C ALA A 7 -2.65 -13.74 49.83
N ILE A 8 -3.36 -12.64 50.07
CA ILE A 8 -3.75 -11.69 49.00
C ILE A 8 -2.50 -11.03 48.41
N GLN A 9 -1.56 -10.55 49.26
CA GLN A 9 -0.30 -9.97 48.77
C GLN A 9 0.52 -10.96 47.97
N LYS A 10 0.56 -12.22 48.36
CA LYS A 10 1.27 -13.27 47.65
C LYS A 10 0.67 -13.52 46.26
N ILE A 11 -0.66 -13.58 46.16
CA ILE A 11 -1.36 -13.73 44.91
C ILE A 11 -1.06 -12.55 43.97
N LEU A 12 -1.10 -11.33 44.48
CA LEU A 12 -0.80 -10.13 43.72
C LEU A 12 0.63 -10.12 43.18
N GLN A 13 1.60 -10.48 44.04
CA GLN A 13 3.01 -10.47 43.66
C GLN A 13 3.42 -11.62 42.74
N GLU A 14 2.85 -12.82 42.96
CA GLU A 14 3.26 -14.02 42.23
C GLU A 14 2.44 -14.29 40.99
N THR A 15 1.21 -13.83 40.91
CA THR A 15 0.27 -14.14 39.81
C THR A 15 -0.14 -12.91 39.05
N VAL A 16 -0.62 -11.87 39.74
CA VAL A 16 -1.19 -10.68 39.07
C VAL A 16 -0.08 -9.77 38.52
N ALA A 17 0.93 -9.46 39.30
CA ALA A 17 2.00 -8.56 38.84
C ALA A 17 2.80 -9.12 37.68
N PRO A 18 3.22 -10.40 37.71
CA PRO A 18 3.85 -11.00 36.51
C PRO A 18 2.94 -11.06 35.30
N GLY A 19 1.64 -11.28 35.51
CA GLY A 19 0.64 -11.28 34.42
C GLY A 19 0.52 -9.91 33.77
N ILE A 20 0.46 -8.85 34.55
CA ILE A 20 0.41 -7.47 34.06
C ILE A 20 1.69 -7.12 33.33
N SER A 21 2.86 -7.47 33.86
CA SER A 21 4.14 -7.23 33.18
C SER A 21 4.19 -7.93 31.82
N ARG A 22 3.68 -9.16 31.74
CA ARG A 22 3.62 -9.91 30.48
C ARG A 22 2.71 -9.24 29.49
N LEU A 23 1.54 -8.75 29.91
CA LEU A 23 0.60 -8.01 29.08
C LEU A 23 1.20 -6.69 28.59
N GLU A 24 1.95 -5.99 29.42
CA GLU A 24 2.64 -4.76 29.04
C GLU A 24 3.66 -5.02 27.92
N ILE A 25 4.41 -6.11 28.03
CA ILE A 25 5.40 -6.51 27.01
C ILE A 25 4.69 -6.85 25.70
N GLU A 26 3.61 -7.63 25.76
CA GLU A 26 2.81 -7.99 24.58
C GLU A 26 2.20 -6.76 23.94
N LEU A 27 1.68 -5.84 24.72
CA LEU A 27 1.11 -4.58 24.24
C LEU A 27 2.16 -3.72 23.55
N ALA A 28 3.36 -3.61 24.12
CA ALA A 28 4.47 -2.90 23.49
C ALA A 28 4.85 -3.52 22.14
N GLY A 29 4.86 -4.86 22.05
CA GLY A 29 5.09 -5.59 20.81
C GLY A 29 4.02 -5.29 19.76
N VAL A 30 2.75 -5.31 20.16
CA VAL A 30 1.63 -4.99 19.26
C VAL A 30 1.72 -3.55 18.76
N LYS A 31 2.04 -2.61 19.64
CA LYS A 31 2.22 -1.20 19.24
C LYS A 31 3.35 -1.03 18.23
N ALA A 32 4.46 -1.74 18.44
CA ALA A 32 5.58 -1.72 17.49
C ALA A 32 5.17 -2.29 16.13
N ASP A 33 4.43 -3.39 16.12
CA ASP A 33 3.93 -4.02 14.89
C ASP A 33 2.97 -3.09 14.17
N VAL A 34 2.08 -2.41 14.88
CA VAL A 34 1.15 -1.44 14.28
C VAL A 34 1.91 -0.30 13.62
N ARG A 35 2.94 0.23 14.24
CA ARG A 35 3.79 1.29 13.66
C ARG A 35 4.49 0.80 12.39
N SER A 36 5.01 -0.42 12.41
CA SER A 36 5.64 -1.05 11.26
C SER A 36 4.66 -1.21 10.10
N LEU A 37 3.45 -1.70 10.41
CA LEU A 37 2.38 -1.85 9.42
C LEU A 37 1.95 -0.50 8.83
N GLN A 38 1.86 0.54 9.64
CA GLN A 38 1.54 1.88 9.17
C GLN A 38 2.59 2.40 8.19
N SER A 39 3.87 2.15 8.47
CA SER A 39 4.97 2.52 7.57
C SER A 39 4.89 1.75 6.26
N GLU A 40 4.59 0.45 6.31
CA GLU A 40 4.42 -0.38 5.12
C GLU A 40 3.23 0.08 4.28
N ILE A 41 2.11 0.44 4.92
CA ILE A 41 0.93 0.95 4.23
C ILE A 41 1.26 2.24 3.48
N ARG A 42 1.98 3.16 4.09
CA ARG A 42 2.41 4.40 3.43
C ARG A 42 3.30 4.11 2.23
N ARG A 43 4.25 3.19 2.38
CA ARG A 43 5.12 2.79 1.29
C ARG A 43 4.35 2.17 0.12
N LEU A 44 3.38 1.31 0.43
CA LEU A 44 2.52 0.70 -0.60
C LEU A 44 1.61 1.74 -1.26
N ASP A 45 1.09 2.67 -0.50
CA ASP A 45 0.25 3.75 -1.01
C ASP A 45 1.03 4.63 -1.99
N ASP A 46 2.26 5.02 -1.63
CA ASP A 46 3.16 5.76 -2.50
C ASP A 46 3.50 4.96 -3.78
N LYS A 47 3.72 3.66 -3.64
CA LYS A 47 4.00 2.78 -4.77
C LYS A 47 2.79 2.67 -5.70
N ILE A 48 1.59 2.57 -5.15
CA ILE A 48 0.35 2.56 -5.93
C ILE A 48 0.21 3.87 -6.72
N ASP A 49 0.48 5.00 -6.09
CA ASP A 49 0.42 6.30 -6.75
C ASP A 49 1.44 6.40 -7.90
N SER A 50 2.66 5.89 -7.67
CA SER A 50 3.70 5.83 -8.70
C SER A 50 3.29 4.96 -9.89
N VAL A 51 2.77 3.77 -9.63
CA VAL A 51 2.30 2.85 -10.67
C VAL A 51 1.14 3.46 -11.43
N ARG A 52 0.21 4.12 -10.73
CA ARG A 52 -0.91 4.80 -11.36
C ARG A 52 -0.44 5.90 -12.31
N SER A 53 0.55 6.70 -11.89
CA SER A 53 1.12 7.77 -12.70
C SER A 53 1.84 7.21 -13.93
N GLU A 54 2.61 6.15 -13.76
CA GLU A 54 3.30 5.45 -14.86
C GLU A 54 2.32 4.90 -15.88
N LEU A 55 1.25 4.24 -15.40
CA LEU A 55 0.22 3.69 -16.28
C LEU A 55 -0.50 4.78 -17.06
N LYS A 56 -0.84 5.89 -16.43
CA LYS A 56 -1.45 7.03 -17.10
C LYS A 56 -0.54 7.59 -18.19
N ALA A 57 0.76 7.71 -17.90
CA ALA A 57 1.74 8.18 -18.87
C ALA A 57 1.87 7.22 -20.06
N GLU A 58 1.90 5.91 -19.80
CA GLU A 58 1.96 4.89 -20.85
C GLU A 58 0.71 4.88 -21.70
N ILE A 59 -0.46 5.00 -21.09
CA ILE A 59 -1.74 5.06 -21.81
C ILE A 59 -1.77 6.29 -22.72
N HIS A 60 -1.35 7.43 -22.22
CA HIS A 60 -1.28 8.68 -22.99
C HIS A 60 -0.32 8.53 -24.16
N HIS A 61 0.83 7.92 -23.93
CA HIS A 61 1.83 7.66 -24.98
C HIS A 61 1.30 6.73 -26.07
N LEU A 62 0.59 5.66 -25.68
CA LEU A 62 -0.06 4.74 -26.61
C LEU A 62 -1.16 5.44 -27.40
N ASP A 63 -1.93 6.29 -26.77
CA ASP A 63 -3.00 7.06 -27.40
C ASP A 63 -2.42 8.00 -28.46
N ASP A 64 -1.32 8.69 -28.16
CA ASP A 64 -0.61 9.54 -29.12
C ASP A 64 -0.07 8.76 -30.30
N LYS A 65 0.51 7.59 -30.07
CA LYS A 65 1.00 6.71 -31.14
C LYS A 65 -0.14 6.23 -32.03
N LEU A 66 -1.26 5.87 -31.43
CA LEU A 66 -2.43 5.41 -32.17
C LEU A 66 -2.99 6.54 -33.03
N THR A 67 -3.11 7.73 -32.47
CA THR A 67 -3.57 8.92 -33.23
C THR A 67 -2.65 9.21 -34.40
N THR A 68 -1.33 9.17 -34.19
CA THR A 68 -0.34 9.36 -35.24
C THR A 68 -0.47 8.28 -36.35
N ALA A 69 -0.64 7.03 -35.96
CA ALA A 69 -0.80 5.92 -36.90
C ALA A 69 -2.07 6.10 -37.76
N LEU A 70 -3.17 6.52 -37.14
CA LEU A 70 -4.43 6.79 -37.85
C LEU A 70 -4.29 7.96 -38.80
N GLU A 71 -3.61 9.02 -38.46
CA GLU A 71 -3.33 10.15 -39.32
C GLU A 71 -2.50 9.74 -40.55
N ILE A 72 -1.45 8.95 -40.30
CA ILE A 72 -0.61 8.42 -41.40
C ILE A 72 -1.43 7.57 -42.34
N ARG A 73 -2.28 6.71 -41.80
CA ARG A 73 -3.17 5.87 -42.59
C ARG A 73 -4.14 6.68 -43.46
N GLU A 74 -4.71 7.74 -42.89
CA GLU A 74 -5.60 8.64 -43.63
C GLU A 74 -4.87 9.37 -44.74
N ARG A 75 -3.65 9.86 -44.50
CA ARG A 75 -2.82 10.52 -45.52
C ARG A 75 -2.44 9.55 -46.63
N LEU A 76 -2.09 8.32 -46.27
CA LEU A 76 -1.76 7.28 -47.23
C LEU A 76 -2.96 6.96 -48.14
N ALA A 77 -4.13 6.80 -47.54
CA ALA A 77 -5.38 6.55 -48.29
C ALA A 77 -5.71 7.70 -49.24
N ALA A 78 -5.52 8.94 -48.80
CA ALA A 78 -5.73 10.13 -49.61
C ALA A 78 -4.76 10.19 -50.80
N LEU A 79 -3.50 9.84 -50.59
CA LEU A 79 -2.48 9.77 -51.64
C LEU A 79 -2.79 8.66 -52.63
N GLU A 80 -3.19 7.49 -52.18
CA GLU A 80 -3.59 6.37 -53.03
C GLU A 80 -4.78 6.73 -53.92
N ALA A 81 -5.78 7.39 -53.36
CA ALA A 81 -6.94 7.89 -54.09
C ALA A 81 -6.52 8.92 -55.15
N LYS A 82 -5.59 9.81 -54.84
CA LYS A 82 -5.09 10.85 -55.73
C LYS A 82 -4.28 10.24 -56.87
N VAL A 83 -3.48 9.23 -56.63
CA VAL A 83 -2.71 8.51 -57.63
C VAL A 83 -3.64 7.71 -58.52
N ALA A 84 -4.68 7.11 -58.00
CA ALA A 84 -5.65 6.32 -58.76
C ALA A 84 -6.47 7.15 -59.75
N THR A 85 -6.66 8.45 -59.53
CA THR A 85 -7.39 9.35 -60.41
C THR A 85 -6.54 9.93 -61.55
N HIS A 86 -5.24 9.75 -61.46
CA HIS A 86 -4.30 10.18 -62.46
C HIS A 86 -3.87 9.00 -63.34
#